data_719c2da894d2d858ba7533d5ad107b09
#
_entry.id   719c2da894d2d858ba7533d5ad107b09
#
_cell.length_a   1.000
_cell.length_b   1.000
_cell.length_c   1.000
_cell.angle_alpha   90.00
_cell.angle_beta   90.00
_cell.angle_gamma   90.00
#
_symmetry.space_group_name_H-M   'P 1'
#
loop_
_entity.id
_entity.type
_entity.pdbx_description
1 polymer ?
#
loop_
_entity_poly.entity_id
_entity_poly.type
_entity_poly.pdbx_seq_one_letter_code
_entity_poly.pdbx_strand_id
1 'polypeptide(L)'
;MAFEKFDLENLDKERRKAIANSIRTISVEELKAIGNDIFRYADDPWREAFFKFIAENPGATFHHAVMSDGVNIVYCRDQDKGIWFLPGSGLGPLQATGRKAMSEIIRGQR
;
A
#
# COMPACT_ATOMS: atom_id res chain seq x y z
N MET A 1 19.17 -8.24 0.01
CA MET A 1 18.49 -7.99 1.27
C MET A 1 16.98 -8.08 1.11
N ALA A 2 16.36 -8.82 1.98
CA ALA A 2 14.92 -8.92 1.93
C ALA A 2 14.29 -7.67 2.54
N PHE A 3 13.21 -7.20 1.93
CA PHE A 3 12.42 -6.14 2.52
C PHE A 3 11.61 -6.73 3.67
N GLU A 4 11.73 -6.11 4.80
CA GLU A 4 10.96 -6.51 5.97
C GLU A 4 9.51 -6.09 5.80
N LYS A 5 8.65 -6.66 6.61
CA LYS A 5 7.26 -6.22 6.65
C LYS A 5 7.20 -4.78 7.11
N PHE A 6 6.32 -4.02 6.50
CA PHE A 6 6.02 -2.69 7.00
C PHE A 6 5.13 -2.82 8.23
N ASP A 7 5.61 -2.32 9.33
CA ASP A 7 4.87 -2.34 10.59
C ASP A 7 4.32 -0.94 10.85
N LEU A 8 3.05 -0.76 10.59
CA LEU A 8 2.40 0.56 10.70
C LEU A 8 2.42 1.10 12.13
N GLU A 9 2.43 0.22 13.13
CA GLU A 9 2.47 0.69 14.52
C GLU A 9 3.83 1.23 14.91
N ASN A 10 4.89 0.71 14.31
CA ASN A 10 6.26 1.04 14.67
C ASN A 10 6.97 1.91 13.65
N LEU A 11 6.21 2.54 12.75
CA LEU A 11 6.79 3.49 11.82
C LEU A 11 7.36 4.69 12.55
N ASP A 12 8.50 5.15 12.09
CA ASP A 12 9.07 6.37 12.63
C ASP A 12 8.23 7.57 12.23
N LYS A 13 8.50 8.68 12.87
CA LYS A 13 7.72 9.90 12.70
C LYS A 13 7.73 10.40 11.26
N GLU A 14 8.89 10.33 10.60
CA GLU A 14 9.05 10.79 9.22
C GLU A 14 8.21 9.96 8.26
N ARG A 15 8.24 8.64 8.41
CA ARG A 15 7.46 7.76 7.54
C ARG A 15 5.98 7.92 7.78
N ARG A 16 5.55 8.02 9.02
CA ARG A 16 4.15 8.23 9.36
C ARG A 16 3.65 9.52 8.74
N LYS A 17 4.46 10.58 8.80
CA LYS A 17 4.11 11.86 8.20
C LYS A 17 4.01 11.77 6.68
N ALA A 18 4.93 11.05 6.04
CA ALA A 18 4.91 10.87 4.59
C ALA A 18 3.63 10.17 4.15
N ILE A 19 3.21 9.14 4.88
CA ILE A 19 1.96 8.45 4.59
C ILE A 19 0.79 9.42 4.76
N ALA A 20 0.74 10.13 5.88
CA ALA A 20 -0.36 11.05 6.16
C ALA A 20 -0.48 12.13 5.11
N ASN A 21 0.64 12.58 4.56
CA ASN A 21 0.64 13.65 3.56
C ASN A 21 0.22 13.17 2.16
N SER A 22 0.39 11.90 1.86
CA SER A 22 0.13 11.38 0.51
C SER A 22 -1.07 10.45 0.42
N ILE A 23 -1.57 9.95 1.55
CA ILE A 23 -2.64 8.95 1.53
C ILE A 23 -3.94 9.52 0.98
N ARG A 24 -4.58 8.76 0.11
CA ARG A 24 -5.87 9.12 -0.45
C ARG A 24 -6.68 7.86 -0.73
N THR A 25 -7.98 8.01 -0.77
CA THR A 25 -8.87 6.93 -1.20
C THR A 25 -8.69 6.75 -2.70
N ILE A 26 -8.65 5.51 -3.14
CA ILE A 26 -8.41 5.20 -4.54
C ILE A 26 -9.41 4.14 -4.99
N SER A 27 -9.92 4.28 -6.22
CA SER A 27 -10.82 3.31 -6.80
C SER A 27 -10.04 2.09 -7.31
N VAL A 28 -10.76 0.98 -7.50
CA VAL A 28 -10.15 -0.23 -8.05
C VAL A 28 -9.60 0.05 -9.45
N GLU A 29 -10.33 0.82 -10.26
CA GLU A 29 -9.89 1.16 -11.62
C GLU A 29 -8.59 1.96 -11.60
N GLU A 30 -8.51 2.95 -10.72
CA GLU A 30 -7.29 3.73 -10.58
C GLU A 30 -6.13 2.86 -10.08
N LEU A 31 -6.42 1.97 -9.14
CA LEU A 31 -5.40 1.08 -8.58
C LEU A 31 -4.87 0.12 -9.64
N LYS A 32 -5.76 -0.41 -10.49
CA LYS A 32 -5.35 -1.25 -11.61
C LYS A 32 -4.49 -0.49 -12.61
N ALA A 33 -4.83 0.77 -12.86
CA ALA A 33 -4.04 1.62 -13.76
C ALA A 33 -2.63 1.84 -13.21
N ILE A 34 -2.51 2.06 -11.91
CA ILE A 34 -1.21 2.20 -11.25
C ILE A 34 -0.43 0.89 -11.39
N GLY A 35 -1.09 -0.25 -11.15
CA GLY A 35 -0.45 -1.55 -11.29
C GLY A 35 0.05 -1.81 -12.70
N ASN A 36 -0.74 -1.47 -13.70
CA ASN A 36 -0.34 -1.63 -15.10
C ASN A 36 0.85 -0.75 -15.47
N ASP A 37 0.94 0.43 -14.87
CA ASP A 37 2.04 1.34 -15.12
C ASP A 37 3.33 0.87 -14.45
N ILE A 38 3.24 0.39 -13.23
CA ILE A 38 4.40 -0.05 -12.45
C ILE A 38 4.86 -1.44 -12.87
N PHE A 39 3.91 -2.37 -13.01
CA PHE A 39 4.20 -3.77 -13.34
C PHE A 39 3.84 -4.05 -14.80
N ARG A 40 4.43 -3.25 -15.69
CA ARG A 40 4.04 -3.30 -17.12
C ARG A 40 4.57 -4.50 -17.89
N TYR A 41 5.55 -5.20 -17.34
CA TYR A 41 6.09 -6.38 -17.99
C TYR A 41 5.34 -7.63 -17.48
N ALA A 42 4.86 -8.43 -18.41
CA ALA A 42 4.07 -9.60 -18.06
C ALA A 42 4.81 -10.62 -17.21
N ASP A 43 6.13 -10.65 -17.32
CA ASP A 43 6.97 -11.58 -16.57
C ASP A 43 7.47 -11.01 -15.23
N ASP A 44 7.00 -9.84 -14.85
CA ASP A 44 7.35 -9.27 -13.56
C ASP A 44 6.77 -10.15 -12.45
N PRO A 45 7.61 -10.70 -11.56
CA PRO A 45 7.13 -11.61 -10.53
C PRO A 45 6.16 -10.98 -9.53
N TRP A 46 6.18 -9.67 -9.42
CA TRP A 46 5.32 -8.95 -8.47
C TRP A 46 3.96 -8.57 -9.05
N ARG A 47 3.84 -8.61 -10.37
CA ARG A 47 2.62 -8.22 -11.05
C ARG A 47 1.42 -9.07 -10.64
N GLU A 48 1.59 -10.38 -10.66
CA GLU A 48 0.52 -11.31 -10.31
C GLU A 48 0.07 -11.12 -8.87
N ALA A 49 1.03 -10.97 -7.96
CA ALA A 49 0.73 -10.77 -6.55
C ALA A 49 -0.06 -9.49 -6.31
N PHE A 50 0.30 -8.43 -7.00
CA PHE A 50 -0.40 -7.15 -6.88
C PHE A 50 -1.85 -7.26 -7.33
N PHE A 51 -2.06 -7.80 -8.53
CA PHE A 51 -3.42 -7.93 -9.06
C PHE A 51 -4.27 -8.95 -8.31
N LYS A 52 -3.63 -9.99 -7.79
CA LYS A 52 -4.31 -10.95 -6.93
C LYS A 52 -4.84 -10.31 -5.66
N PHE A 53 -4.03 -9.45 -5.05
CA PHE A 53 -4.46 -8.73 -3.85
C PHE A 53 -5.73 -7.91 -4.12
N ILE A 54 -5.77 -7.21 -5.26
CA ILE A 54 -6.94 -6.43 -5.63
C ILE A 54 -8.15 -7.35 -5.87
N ALA A 55 -7.94 -8.44 -6.59
CA ALA A 55 -9.02 -9.36 -6.95
C ALA A 55 -9.63 -10.07 -5.74
N GLU A 56 -8.83 -10.28 -4.71
CA GLU A 56 -9.30 -10.94 -3.48
C GLU A 56 -10.16 -10.02 -2.60
N ASN A 57 -10.20 -8.75 -2.92
CA ASN A 57 -10.92 -7.76 -2.11
C ASN A 57 -11.88 -6.94 -2.97
N PRO A 58 -12.81 -7.60 -3.70
CA PRO A 58 -13.74 -6.88 -4.57
C PRO A 58 -14.68 -5.99 -3.75
N GLY A 59 -14.94 -4.80 -4.25
CA GLY A 59 -15.84 -3.87 -3.58
C GLY A 59 -15.25 -3.20 -2.34
N ALA A 60 -13.99 -3.44 -2.06
CA ALA A 60 -13.34 -2.85 -0.89
C ALA A 60 -12.97 -1.39 -1.13
N THR A 61 -12.84 -0.66 -0.04
CA THR A 61 -12.30 0.69 -0.07
C THR A 61 -10.79 0.62 0.11
N PHE A 62 -10.07 1.11 -0.88
CA PHE A 62 -8.61 1.12 -0.83
C PHE A 62 -8.09 2.53 -0.55
N HIS A 63 -6.97 2.58 0.13
CA HIS A 63 -6.20 3.81 0.32
C HIS A 63 -4.80 3.60 -0.23
N HIS A 64 -4.24 4.63 -0.82
CA HIS A 64 -2.92 4.58 -1.44
C HIS A 64 -2.07 5.71 -0.92
N ALA A 65 -0.83 5.40 -0.58
CA ALA A 65 0.14 6.40 -0.16
C ALA A 65 1.48 6.10 -0.80
N VAL A 66 2.27 7.15 -1.01
CA VAL A 66 3.62 7.04 -1.58
C VAL A 66 4.59 7.70 -0.62
N MET A 67 5.64 7.00 -0.28
CA MET A 67 6.67 7.50 0.62
C MET A 67 7.82 8.12 -0.18
N SER A 68 8.61 8.93 0.50
CA SER A 68 9.70 9.67 -0.15
C SER A 68 10.77 8.76 -0.77
N ASP A 69 10.91 7.54 -0.28
CA ASP A 69 11.84 6.57 -0.84
C ASP A 69 11.25 5.76 -2.01
N GLY A 70 10.06 6.13 -2.46
CA GLY A 70 9.41 5.47 -3.59
C GLY A 70 8.55 4.28 -3.22
N VAL A 71 8.52 3.90 -1.95
CA VAL A 71 7.67 2.80 -1.50
C VAL A 71 6.21 3.22 -1.57
N ASN A 72 5.40 2.37 -2.18
CA ASN A 72 3.95 2.56 -2.26
C ASN A 72 3.28 1.66 -1.24
N ILE A 73 2.23 2.17 -0.62
CA ILE A 73 1.42 1.40 0.33
C ILE A 73 -0.01 1.40 -0.18
N VAL A 74 -0.61 0.23 -0.26
CA VAL A 74 -2.03 0.07 -0.58
C VAL A 74 -2.68 -0.64 0.59
N TYR A 75 -3.63 0.01 1.21
CA TYR A 75 -4.33 -0.50 2.38
C TYR A 75 -5.79 -0.76 2.04
N CYS A 76 -6.25 -1.98 2.32
CA CYS A 76 -7.64 -2.35 2.16
C CYS A 76 -8.34 -2.16 3.50
N ARG A 77 -9.12 -1.12 3.59
CA ARG A 77 -9.77 -0.70 4.82
C ARG A 77 -10.69 -1.77 5.40
N ASP A 78 -11.48 -2.41 4.54
CA ASP A 78 -12.51 -3.34 4.99
C ASP A 78 -11.94 -4.63 5.58
N GLN A 79 -10.78 -5.04 5.10
CA GLN A 79 -10.12 -6.25 5.56
C GLN A 79 -8.98 -5.97 6.55
N ASP A 80 -8.65 -4.71 6.75
CA ASP A 80 -7.53 -4.29 7.59
C ASP A 80 -6.24 -5.00 7.14
N LYS A 81 -6.04 -5.03 5.85
CA LYS A 81 -4.88 -5.66 5.21
C LYS A 81 -4.27 -4.70 4.21
N GLY A 82 -3.03 -4.88 3.93
CA GLY A 82 -2.40 -4.08 2.93
C GLY A 82 -1.14 -4.69 2.39
N ILE A 83 -0.63 -4.07 1.35
CA ILE A 83 0.65 -4.42 0.76
C ILE A 83 1.49 -3.16 0.63
N TRP A 84 2.79 -3.35 0.64
CA TRP A 84 3.73 -2.31 0.25
C TRP A 84 4.48 -2.82 -0.97
N PHE A 85 4.90 -1.91 -1.82
CA PHE A 85 5.72 -2.32 -2.95
C PHE A 85 6.66 -1.20 -3.35
N LEU A 86 7.82 -1.63 -3.83
CA LEU A 86 8.83 -0.73 -4.36
C LEU A 86 8.99 -1.10 -5.83
N PRO A 87 8.66 -0.20 -6.77
CA PRO A 87 8.73 -0.53 -8.18
C PRO A 87 10.09 -1.12 -8.57
N GLY A 88 10.04 -2.28 -9.20
CA GLY A 88 11.25 -2.98 -9.64
C GLY A 88 12.00 -3.75 -8.56
N SER A 89 11.60 -3.65 -7.29
CA SER A 89 12.41 -4.20 -6.21
C SER A 89 11.67 -5.08 -5.21
N GLY A 90 10.36 -5.12 -5.22
CA GLY A 90 9.69 -6.02 -4.33
C GLY A 90 8.26 -5.64 -3.96
N LEU A 91 7.62 -6.58 -3.31
CA LEU A 91 6.26 -6.43 -2.81
C LEU A 91 6.12 -7.32 -1.58
N GLY A 92 5.46 -6.83 -0.56
CA GLY A 92 5.25 -7.60 0.65
C GLY A 92 4.00 -7.17 1.40
N PRO A 93 3.59 -7.95 2.39
CA PRO A 93 2.43 -7.60 3.19
C PRO A 93 2.74 -6.48 4.18
N LEU A 94 1.74 -5.66 4.45
CA LEU A 94 1.82 -4.77 5.59
C LEU A 94 1.65 -5.60 6.85
N GLN A 95 2.40 -5.26 7.88
CA GLN A 95 2.23 -5.88 9.17
C GLN A 95 0.88 -5.44 9.72
N ALA A 96 0.06 -6.39 10.11
CA ALA A 96 -1.27 -6.07 10.62
C ALA A 96 -1.15 -5.25 11.90
N THR A 97 -1.78 -4.11 11.90
CA THR A 97 -1.70 -3.20 13.05
C THR A 97 -3.08 -2.74 13.50
N GLY A 98 -4.08 -3.12 12.75
CA GLY A 98 -5.43 -2.72 13.06
C GLY A 98 -5.79 -1.36 12.51
N ARG A 99 -7.11 -1.17 12.45
CA ARG A 99 -7.68 0.05 11.90
C ARG A 99 -7.31 1.30 12.69
N LYS A 100 -6.99 1.12 13.95
CA LYS A 100 -6.66 2.26 14.80
C LYS A 100 -5.42 2.99 14.32
N ALA A 101 -4.36 2.24 14.03
CA ALA A 101 -3.11 2.86 13.57
C ALA A 101 -3.33 3.60 12.25
N MET A 102 -4.04 3.00 11.32
CA MET A 102 -4.30 3.63 10.03
C MET A 102 -5.22 4.86 10.20
N SER A 103 -6.21 4.76 11.07
CA SER A 103 -7.10 5.89 11.34
C SER A 103 -6.35 7.09 11.90
N GLU A 104 -5.38 6.83 12.76
CA GLU A 104 -4.56 7.90 13.32
C GLU A 104 -3.69 8.56 12.25
N ILE A 105 -3.14 7.76 11.36
CA ILE A 105 -2.34 8.29 10.26
C ILE A 105 -3.20 9.17 9.34
N ILE A 106 -4.39 8.69 9.00
CA ILE A 106 -5.31 9.44 8.14
C ILE A 106 -5.72 10.75 8.80
N ARG A 107 -5.99 10.72 10.10
CA ARG A 107 -6.36 11.94 10.83
C ARG A 107 -5.24 12.97 10.85
N GLY A 108 -4.00 12.52 10.84
CA GLY A 108 -2.85 13.41 10.80
C GLY A 108 -2.65 14.10 9.46
N GLN A 109 -3.48 13.78 8.49
CA GLN A 109 -3.35 14.30 7.13
C GLN A 109 -3.77 15.77 6.97
N ARG A 110 -4.40 16.34 7.91
CA ARG A 110 -4.91 17.71 7.78
C ARG A 110 -3.90 18.77 7.48
#